data_e2b41926a3419b6152b198025350e115
#
_entry.id   e2b41926a3419b6152b198025350e115
#
_cell.length_a   1.000
_cell.length_b   1.000
_cell.length_c   1.000
_cell.angle_alpha   90.00
_cell.angle_beta   90.00
_cell.angle_gamma   90.00
#
_symmetry.space_group_name_H-M   'P 1'
#
loop_
_entity.id
_entity.type
_entity.pdbx_description
1 polymer ?
#
loop_
_entity_poly.entity_id
_entity_poly.type
_entity_poly.pdbx_seq_one_letter_code
_entity_poly.pdbx_strand_id
1 'polypeptide(L)'
;MPGDDDYLPDGTELLQITGNPGVAAAARVGDSLLGDPAAATELLLDMVAEGSARTVPEPMARPRELPQTPSSPLTPPEVYATLSRVRPPDAVIVNESTPTTAQQVEWLPTVRSGSFFATASGGIGWATPAAVGVALGDRDRGVDRPVVGLIGDGSFQYSVQAIWTAARHNLPIVYVVMRNQEYSILKSFAVLEETPGVPGLDLPGLDIASVARGFGCRAVDVETTGDLEREFKAALSAGTTTVIVVPTEPQKAML
;
A
#
# COMPACT_ATOMS: atom_id res chain seq x y z
N MET A 1 11.83 -22.88 -3.62
CA MET A 1 10.47 -23.29 -4.05
C MET A 1 9.72 -23.67 -2.79
N PRO A 2 8.50 -23.16 -2.51
CA PRO A 2 7.69 -23.69 -1.43
C PRO A 2 7.50 -25.18 -1.69
N GLY A 3 7.64 -25.99 -0.63
CA GLY A 3 7.56 -27.43 -0.71
C GLY A 3 6.19 -27.95 -1.16
N ASP A 4 6.08 -29.25 -1.29
CA ASP A 4 4.87 -30.01 -1.67
C ASP A 4 3.79 -30.03 -0.57
N ASP A 5 3.75 -29.01 0.29
CA ASP A 5 2.77 -28.93 1.36
C ASP A 5 1.38 -28.61 0.77
N ASP A 6 0.39 -29.39 1.14
CA ASP A 6 -1.00 -29.15 0.80
C ASP A 6 -1.46 -27.84 1.47
N TYR A 7 -1.54 -26.76 0.68
CA TYR A 7 -1.96 -25.44 1.16
C TYR A 7 -3.45 -25.35 1.50
N LEU A 8 -4.20 -26.39 1.17
CA LEU A 8 -5.64 -26.43 1.45
C LEU A 8 -5.93 -27.46 2.54
N PRO A 9 -6.78 -27.14 3.52
CA PRO A 9 -7.25 -28.11 4.48
C PRO A 9 -7.93 -29.30 3.79
N ASP A 10 -7.80 -30.49 4.38
CA ASP A 10 -8.47 -31.69 3.90
C ASP A 10 -9.97 -31.49 3.67
N GLY A 11 -10.46 -31.93 2.53
CA GLY A 11 -11.87 -31.80 2.16
C GLY A 11 -12.25 -30.43 1.60
N THR A 12 -11.30 -29.52 1.36
CA THR A 12 -11.56 -28.24 0.67
C THR A 12 -11.69 -28.46 -0.82
N GLU A 13 -12.84 -28.06 -1.39
CA GLU A 13 -13.01 -27.96 -2.84
C GLU A 13 -12.64 -26.56 -3.33
N LEU A 14 -11.83 -26.47 -4.40
CA LEU A 14 -11.40 -25.22 -4.99
C LEU A 14 -11.96 -25.11 -6.41
N LEU A 15 -12.65 -24.00 -6.69
CA LEU A 15 -13.06 -23.61 -8.03
C LEU A 15 -12.40 -22.29 -8.41
N GLN A 16 -11.54 -22.30 -9.41
CA GLN A 16 -10.95 -21.10 -9.99
C GLN A 16 -11.80 -20.61 -11.18
N ILE A 17 -12.12 -19.32 -11.19
CA ILE A 17 -12.80 -18.68 -12.33
C ILE A 17 -11.84 -17.67 -12.94
N THR A 18 -11.53 -17.81 -14.24
CA THR A 18 -10.57 -16.93 -14.91
C THR A 18 -10.87 -16.79 -16.40
N GLY A 19 -10.66 -15.58 -16.95
CA GLY A 19 -10.70 -15.35 -18.39
C GLY A 19 -9.41 -15.72 -19.13
N ASN A 20 -8.36 -16.13 -18.40
CA ASN A 20 -7.06 -16.45 -18.98
C ASN A 20 -6.86 -17.98 -19.10
N PRO A 21 -6.81 -18.53 -20.32
CA PRO A 21 -6.63 -19.97 -20.52
C PRO A 21 -5.31 -20.51 -19.98
N GLY A 22 -4.23 -19.71 -20.00
CA GLY A 22 -2.94 -20.11 -19.45
C GLY A 22 -2.98 -20.25 -17.92
N VAL A 23 -3.71 -19.37 -17.23
CA VAL A 23 -3.93 -19.45 -15.78
C VAL A 23 -4.81 -20.65 -15.43
N ALA A 24 -5.88 -20.89 -16.20
CA ALA A 24 -6.73 -22.05 -16.00
C ALA A 24 -5.95 -23.38 -16.16
N ALA A 25 -5.13 -23.46 -17.20
CA ALA A 25 -4.31 -24.67 -17.48
C ALA A 25 -3.18 -24.88 -16.48
N ALA A 26 -2.71 -23.83 -15.81
CA ALA A 26 -1.63 -23.89 -14.83
C ALA A 26 -2.12 -24.18 -13.39
N ALA A 27 -3.41 -24.29 -13.15
CA ALA A 27 -3.98 -24.61 -11.85
C ALA A 27 -3.50 -26.00 -11.39
N ARG A 28 -2.87 -26.05 -10.20
CA ARG A 28 -2.32 -27.30 -9.67
C ARG A 28 -3.34 -28.14 -8.91
N VAL A 29 -4.38 -27.50 -8.39
CA VAL A 29 -5.41 -28.11 -7.55
C VAL A 29 -6.78 -27.56 -7.91
N GLY A 30 -7.83 -28.35 -7.71
CA GLY A 30 -9.22 -27.96 -7.97
C GLY A 30 -9.62 -27.93 -9.45
N ASP A 31 -10.78 -27.36 -9.69
CA ASP A 31 -11.34 -27.19 -11.03
C ASP A 31 -11.17 -25.75 -11.53
N SER A 32 -11.05 -25.57 -12.85
CA SER A 32 -10.95 -24.26 -13.47
C SER A 32 -12.10 -24.03 -14.44
N LEU A 33 -12.88 -22.97 -14.20
CA LEU A 33 -13.87 -22.46 -15.13
C LEU A 33 -13.26 -21.32 -15.96
N LEU A 34 -13.12 -21.55 -17.26
CA LEU A 34 -12.67 -20.53 -18.20
C LEU A 34 -13.86 -19.70 -18.66
N GLY A 35 -13.88 -18.43 -18.29
CA GLY A 35 -14.96 -17.50 -18.62
C GLY A 35 -14.73 -16.12 -18.02
N ASP A 36 -15.64 -15.19 -18.31
CA ASP A 36 -15.65 -13.89 -17.67
C ASP A 36 -16.02 -14.03 -16.18
N PRO A 37 -15.16 -13.63 -15.22
CA PRO A 37 -15.44 -13.79 -13.80
C PRO A 37 -16.68 -13.02 -13.33
N ALA A 38 -17.02 -11.87 -13.94
CA ALA A 38 -18.19 -11.10 -13.57
C ALA A 38 -19.46 -11.85 -13.99
N ALA A 39 -19.53 -12.28 -15.25
CA ALA A 39 -20.66 -13.06 -15.75
C ALA A 39 -20.84 -14.39 -15.00
N ALA A 40 -19.75 -15.08 -14.68
CA ALA A 40 -19.82 -16.31 -13.88
C ALA A 40 -20.33 -16.04 -12.45
N THR A 41 -19.92 -14.94 -11.84
CA THR A 41 -20.39 -14.53 -10.52
C THR A 41 -21.88 -14.18 -10.51
N GLU A 42 -22.37 -13.48 -11.53
CA GLU A 42 -23.80 -13.18 -11.70
C GLU A 42 -24.62 -14.46 -11.79
N LEU A 43 -24.20 -15.42 -12.62
CA LEU A 43 -24.87 -16.72 -12.73
C LEU A 43 -24.85 -17.50 -11.41
N LEU A 44 -23.74 -17.49 -10.68
CA LEU A 44 -23.65 -18.14 -9.38
C LEU A 44 -24.59 -17.50 -8.35
N LEU A 45 -24.73 -16.17 -8.36
CA LEU A 45 -25.67 -15.47 -7.48
C LEU A 45 -27.11 -15.89 -7.73
N ASP A 46 -27.49 -16.09 -9.00
CA ASP A 46 -28.83 -16.57 -9.38
C ASP A 46 -29.07 -18.03 -8.97
N MET A 47 -28.01 -18.83 -8.84
CA MET A 47 -28.07 -20.24 -8.46
C MET A 47 -28.03 -20.47 -6.94
N VAL A 48 -27.49 -19.52 -6.18
CA VAL A 48 -27.41 -19.62 -4.73
C VAL A 48 -28.78 -19.33 -4.15
N ALA A 49 -29.43 -20.34 -3.56
CA ALA A 49 -30.67 -20.14 -2.83
C ALA A 49 -30.47 -19.13 -1.69
N GLU A 50 -31.47 -18.30 -1.41
CA GLU A 50 -31.48 -17.45 -0.23
C GLU A 50 -31.21 -18.32 1.01
N GLY A 51 -29.95 -18.27 1.48
CA GLY A 51 -29.50 -19.02 2.63
C GLY A 51 -30.06 -18.43 3.90
N SER A 52 -30.24 -19.26 4.94
CA SER A 52 -30.48 -18.74 6.27
C SER A 52 -29.40 -17.73 6.64
N ALA A 53 -29.79 -16.58 7.17
CA ALA A 53 -28.86 -15.55 7.63
C ALA A 53 -27.82 -16.20 8.56
N ARG A 54 -26.58 -16.31 8.07
CA ARG A 54 -25.46 -16.73 8.93
C ARG A 54 -25.14 -15.57 9.85
N THR A 55 -25.02 -15.86 11.12
CA THR A 55 -24.47 -14.90 12.06
C THR A 55 -23.05 -14.60 11.60
N VAL A 56 -22.81 -13.37 11.14
CA VAL A 56 -21.46 -12.92 10.82
C VAL A 56 -20.67 -12.93 12.12
N PRO A 57 -19.56 -13.69 12.21
CA PRO A 57 -18.78 -13.68 13.43
C PRO A 57 -18.27 -12.25 13.68
N GLU A 58 -18.31 -11.82 14.94
CA GLU A 58 -17.70 -10.55 15.33
C GLU A 58 -16.24 -10.52 14.84
N PRO A 59 -15.80 -9.41 14.24
CA PRO A 59 -14.41 -9.27 13.85
C PRO A 59 -13.52 -9.52 15.07
N MET A 60 -12.56 -10.41 14.94
CA MET A 60 -11.63 -10.70 16.02
C MET A 60 -10.83 -9.44 16.32
N ALA A 61 -11.22 -8.72 17.39
CA ALA A 61 -10.48 -7.55 17.86
C ALA A 61 -9.11 -8.03 18.33
N ARG A 62 -8.09 -7.81 17.53
CA ARG A 62 -6.70 -7.96 17.98
C ARG A 62 -6.37 -6.76 18.86
N PRO A 63 -5.86 -6.94 20.08
CA PRO A 63 -5.34 -5.84 20.88
C PRO A 63 -4.30 -5.09 20.06
N ARG A 64 -4.54 -3.81 19.83
CA ARG A 64 -3.62 -2.94 19.10
C ARG A 64 -2.98 -2.05 20.12
N GLU A 65 -1.77 -2.38 20.53
CA GLU A 65 -1.00 -1.58 21.46
C GLU A 65 0.15 -0.91 20.73
N LEU A 66 0.14 0.41 20.75
CA LEU A 66 1.31 1.20 20.37
C LEU A 66 2.17 1.44 21.61
N PRO A 67 3.48 1.63 21.43
CA PRO A 67 4.34 2.06 22.52
C PRO A 67 3.79 3.31 23.21
N GLN A 68 3.83 3.37 24.54
CA GLN A 68 3.40 4.55 25.29
C GLN A 68 4.26 5.79 24.98
N THR A 69 5.54 5.55 24.70
CA THR A 69 6.48 6.58 24.22
C THR A 69 6.78 6.28 22.75
N PRO A 70 6.57 7.25 21.86
CA PRO A 70 6.89 7.06 20.44
C PRO A 70 8.36 6.65 20.22
N SER A 71 8.55 5.77 19.25
CA SER A 71 9.88 5.29 18.85
C SER A 71 10.66 6.38 18.10
N SER A 72 11.99 6.26 18.08
CA SER A 72 12.86 7.14 17.26
C SER A 72 13.99 6.29 16.66
N PRO A 73 13.99 6.07 15.34
CA PRO A 73 12.96 6.43 14.36
C PRO A 73 11.59 5.77 14.60
N LEU A 74 10.52 6.29 13.96
CA LEU A 74 9.17 5.78 14.13
C LEU A 74 9.03 4.35 13.57
N THR A 75 8.15 3.56 14.18
CA THR A 75 7.72 2.28 13.61
C THR A 75 6.61 2.48 12.58
N PRO A 76 6.47 1.60 11.57
CA PRO A 76 5.35 1.68 10.62
C PRO A 76 3.96 1.70 11.27
N PRO A 77 3.65 0.89 12.32
CA PRO A 77 2.39 1.01 13.05
C PRO A 77 2.11 2.41 13.62
N GLU A 78 3.12 3.09 14.18
CA GLU A 78 2.98 4.46 14.70
C GLU A 78 2.66 5.45 13.59
N VAL A 79 3.32 5.32 12.43
CA VAL A 79 3.03 6.13 11.24
C VAL A 79 1.59 5.91 10.80
N TYR A 80 1.18 4.66 10.57
CA TYR A 80 -0.14 4.33 10.06
C TYR A 80 -1.27 4.69 11.03
N ALA A 81 -1.08 4.45 12.33
CA ALA A 81 -2.05 4.87 13.35
C ALA A 81 -2.21 6.39 13.40
N THR A 82 -1.11 7.13 13.24
CA THR A 82 -1.15 8.61 13.19
C THR A 82 -1.93 9.09 11.99
N LEU A 83 -1.66 8.55 10.79
CA LEU A 83 -2.40 8.88 9.57
C LEU A 83 -3.89 8.50 9.69
N SER A 84 -4.18 7.31 10.23
CA SER A 84 -5.55 6.79 10.40
C SER A 84 -6.42 7.69 11.28
N ARG A 85 -5.83 8.27 12.32
CA ARG A 85 -6.52 9.15 13.27
C ARG A 85 -7.00 10.45 12.63
N VAL A 86 -6.30 10.94 11.62
CA VAL A 86 -6.52 12.30 11.09
C VAL A 86 -6.91 12.35 9.62
N ARG A 87 -6.79 11.24 8.88
CA ARG A 87 -7.20 11.24 7.47
C ARG A 87 -8.72 11.33 7.33
N PRO A 88 -9.22 12.01 6.32
CA PRO A 88 -10.63 11.94 5.94
C PRO A 88 -11.04 10.49 5.59
N PRO A 89 -12.27 10.07 5.93
CA PRO A 89 -12.71 8.68 5.71
C PRO A 89 -12.86 8.30 4.23
N ASP A 90 -12.92 9.27 3.34
CA ASP A 90 -12.99 9.13 1.88
C ASP A 90 -11.64 9.26 1.18
N ALA A 91 -10.57 9.53 1.91
CA ALA A 91 -9.23 9.60 1.35
C ALA A 91 -8.85 8.29 0.64
N VAL A 92 -8.24 8.45 -0.54
CA VAL A 92 -7.71 7.32 -1.31
C VAL A 92 -6.28 7.03 -0.88
N ILE A 93 -6.00 5.78 -0.61
CA ILE A 93 -4.64 5.30 -0.34
C ILE A 93 -4.08 4.64 -1.59
N VAL A 94 -2.94 5.11 -2.05
CA VAL A 94 -2.13 4.49 -3.12
C VAL A 94 -0.86 3.96 -2.47
N ASN A 95 -0.78 2.63 -2.32
CA ASN A 95 0.24 2.00 -1.49
C ASN A 95 1.32 1.30 -2.30
N GLU A 96 2.57 1.64 -2.01
CA GLU A 96 3.78 0.95 -2.45
C GLU A 96 4.83 0.91 -1.33
N SER A 97 4.36 0.78 -0.10
CA SER A 97 5.22 0.46 1.04
C SER A 97 5.16 -1.05 1.30
N THR A 98 5.68 -1.82 0.36
CA THR A 98 5.48 -3.27 0.25
C THR A 98 5.79 -4.05 1.54
N PRO A 99 6.94 -3.82 2.23
CA PRO A 99 7.27 -4.61 3.42
C PRO A 99 6.31 -4.38 4.59
N THR A 100 5.55 -3.29 4.57
CA THR A 100 4.68 -2.87 5.66
C THR A 100 3.19 -2.95 5.33
N THR A 101 2.83 -3.60 4.21
CA THR A 101 1.43 -3.67 3.75
C THR A 101 0.51 -4.35 4.77
N ALA A 102 0.95 -5.41 5.44
CA ALA A 102 0.15 -6.06 6.48
C ALA A 102 -0.15 -5.11 7.64
N GLN A 103 0.84 -4.36 8.09
CA GLN A 103 0.69 -3.36 9.13
C GLN A 103 -0.17 -2.18 8.66
N GLN A 104 -0.06 -1.79 7.37
CA GLN A 104 -0.92 -0.76 6.79
C GLN A 104 -2.39 -1.19 6.82
N VAL A 105 -2.72 -2.41 6.40
CA VAL A 105 -4.10 -2.92 6.45
C VAL A 105 -4.64 -2.95 7.87
N GLU A 106 -3.80 -3.30 8.83
CA GLU A 106 -4.17 -3.36 10.23
C GLU A 106 -4.42 -1.98 10.86
N TRP A 107 -3.50 -1.02 10.65
CA TRP A 107 -3.48 0.26 11.36
C TRP A 107 -4.09 1.42 10.58
N LEU A 108 -4.21 1.28 9.26
CA LEU A 108 -4.80 2.28 8.36
C LEU A 108 -5.84 1.62 7.44
N PRO A 109 -6.89 0.99 7.99
CA PRO A 109 -7.87 0.25 7.21
C PRO A 109 -8.62 1.17 6.23
N THR A 110 -8.88 0.65 5.03
CA THR A 110 -9.69 1.29 3.99
C THR A 110 -10.93 0.44 3.75
N VAL A 111 -12.11 1.02 3.94
CA VAL A 111 -13.38 0.28 3.93
C VAL A 111 -14.33 0.70 2.80
N ARG A 112 -13.97 1.73 2.02
CA ARG A 112 -14.79 2.21 0.91
C ARG A 112 -14.28 1.62 -0.40
N SER A 113 -15.21 1.24 -1.28
CA SER A 113 -14.87 0.83 -2.64
C SER A 113 -14.12 1.96 -3.37
N GLY A 114 -13.04 1.60 -4.09
CA GLY A 114 -12.21 2.55 -4.83
C GLY A 114 -11.41 3.53 -3.96
N SER A 115 -11.16 3.19 -2.68
CA SER A 115 -10.32 3.99 -1.78
C SER A 115 -8.94 3.38 -1.48
N PHE A 116 -8.61 2.24 -2.08
CA PHE A 116 -7.31 1.60 -1.95
C PHE A 116 -6.81 1.08 -3.28
N PHE A 117 -5.57 1.42 -3.62
CA PHE A 117 -4.88 0.95 -4.81
C PHE A 117 -3.47 0.48 -4.43
N ALA A 118 -3.09 -0.67 -4.95
CA ALA A 118 -1.74 -1.21 -4.84
C ALA A 118 -1.34 -1.87 -6.16
N THR A 119 -0.04 -2.02 -6.40
CA THR A 119 0.43 -2.73 -7.58
C THR A 119 0.04 -4.21 -7.53
N ALA A 120 -0.35 -4.76 -8.67
CA ALA A 120 -0.60 -6.19 -8.82
C ALA A 120 0.67 -6.99 -9.16
N SER A 121 1.77 -6.30 -9.43
CA SER A 121 3.06 -6.90 -9.75
C SER A 121 4.12 -6.51 -8.72
N GLY A 122 5.24 -7.23 -8.66
CA GLY A 122 6.35 -6.91 -7.77
C GLY A 122 7.21 -5.71 -8.21
N GLY A 123 6.87 -5.04 -9.33
CA GLY A 123 7.63 -3.89 -9.82
C GLY A 123 7.38 -2.65 -8.97
N ILE A 124 8.45 -1.93 -8.61
CA ILE A 124 8.40 -0.68 -7.84
C ILE A 124 8.43 0.54 -8.76
N GLY A 125 7.95 1.70 -8.23
CA GLY A 125 7.79 2.95 -9.00
C GLY A 125 6.39 3.18 -9.52
N TRP A 126 5.43 2.35 -9.16
CA TRP A 126 4.05 2.46 -9.62
C TRP A 126 3.24 3.51 -8.86
N ALA A 127 3.39 3.61 -7.53
CA ALA A 127 2.47 4.40 -6.70
C ALA A 127 2.58 5.91 -6.94
N THR A 128 3.78 6.43 -7.21
CA THR A 128 3.95 7.87 -7.45
C THR A 128 3.13 8.35 -8.64
N PRO A 129 3.26 7.76 -9.87
CA PRO A 129 2.41 8.13 -10.99
C PRO A 129 0.96 7.67 -10.86
N ALA A 130 0.67 6.58 -10.16
CA ALA A 130 -0.68 6.12 -9.93
C ALA A 130 -1.49 7.12 -9.08
N ALA A 131 -0.88 7.71 -8.05
CA ALA A 131 -1.50 8.77 -7.26
C ALA A 131 -1.86 9.99 -8.13
N VAL A 132 -1.00 10.35 -9.08
CA VAL A 132 -1.29 11.39 -10.08
C VAL A 132 -2.49 11.01 -10.93
N GLY A 133 -2.53 9.77 -11.43
CA GLY A 133 -3.64 9.26 -12.25
C GLY A 133 -4.96 9.26 -11.48
N VAL A 134 -4.96 8.85 -10.20
CA VAL A 134 -6.15 8.89 -9.34
C VAL A 134 -6.63 10.32 -9.14
N ALA A 135 -5.74 11.25 -8.79
CA ALA A 135 -6.11 12.64 -8.55
C ALA A 135 -6.64 13.35 -9.82
N LEU A 136 -6.05 13.05 -10.99
CA LEU A 136 -6.54 13.55 -12.28
C LEU A 136 -7.92 12.97 -12.60
N GLY A 137 -8.09 11.65 -12.47
CA GLY A 137 -9.36 10.99 -12.75
C GLY A 137 -10.47 11.40 -11.80
N ASP A 138 -10.17 11.66 -10.54
CA ASP A 138 -11.15 12.21 -9.59
C ASP A 138 -11.53 13.63 -9.95
N ARG A 139 -10.57 14.48 -10.29
CA ARG A 139 -10.82 15.85 -10.76
C ARG A 139 -11.71 15.88 -12.01
N ASP A 140 -11.43 15.04 -13.00
CA ASP A 140 -12.21 14.98 -14.25
C ASP A 140 -13.65 14.51 -14.01
N ARG A 141 -13.89 13.73 -12.95
CA ARG A 141 -15.22 13.30 -12.52
C ARG A 141 -15.89 14.24 -11.52
N GLY A 142 -15.24 15.33 -11.14
CA GLY A 142 -15.75 16.26 -10.12
C GLY A 142 -15.77 15.66 -8.71
N VAL A 143 -14.93 14.67 -8.43
CA VAL A 143 -14.79 14.07 -7.11
C VAL A 143 -13.68 14.79 -6.37
N ASP A 144 -14.01 15.37 -5.22
CA ASP A 144 -13.08 16.08 -4.35
C ASP A 144 -12.79 15.23 -3.11
N ARG A 145 -11.69 14.49 -3.14
CA ARG A 145 -11.19 13.68 -2.02
C ARG A 145 -9.67 13.65 -2.02
N PRO A 146 -9.06 13.60 -0.83
CA PRO A 146 -7.60 13.55 -0.74
C PRO A 146 -7.02 12.25 -1.29
N VAL A 147 -5.89 12.36 -1.99
CA VAL A 147 -5.08 11.22 -2.42
C VAL A 147 -3.82 11.14 -1.58
N VAL A 148 -3.59 10.01 -0.95
CA VAL A 148 -2.42 9.75 -0.09
C VAL A 148 -1.58 8.65 -0.71
N GLY A 149 -0.37 8.98 -1.15
CA GLY A 149 0.62 8.01 -1.61
C GLY A 149 1.46 7.53 -0.42
N LEU A 150 1.41 6.24 -0.10
CA LEU A 150 2.27 5.60 0.90
C LEU A 150 3.40 4.87 0.16
N ILE A 151 4.62 5.36 0.27
CA ILE A 151 5.71 4.93 -0.60
C ILE A 151 6.98 4.70 0.24
N GLY A 152 7.71 3.63 -0.05
CA GLY A 152 9.07 3.45 0.47
C GLY A 152 10.07 4.36 -0.24
N ASP A 153 11.16 4.71 0.45
CA ASP A 153 12.22 5.57 -0.10
C ASP A 153 12.86 5.00 -1.38
N GLY A 154 13.07 3.69 -1.44
CA GLY A 154 13.54 3.02 -2.64
C GLY A 154 12.56 3.14 -3.82
N SER A 155 11.28 2.88 -3.57
CA SER A 155 10.22 2.97 -4.58
C SER A 155 10.04 4.39 -5.11
N PHE A 156 10.19 5.39 -4.24
CA PHE A 156 10.08 6.81 -4.58
C PHE A 156 11.02 7.22 -5.72
N GLN A 157 12.24 6.66 -5.77
CA GLN A 157 13.24 7.01 -6.77
C GLN A 157 12.89 6.56 -8.18
N TYR A 158 12.10 5.49 -8.35
CA TYR A 158 11.87 4.85 -9.65
C TYR A 158 11.00 5.69 -10.60
N SER A 159 10.11 6.52 -10.06
CA SER A 159 9.20 7.36 -10.86
C SER A 159 9.04 8.76 -10.25
N VAL A 160 10.11 9.27 -9.65
CA VAL A 160 10.10 10.55 -8.93
C VAL A 160 9.66 11.72 -9.79
N GLN A 161 9.89 11.69 -11.10
CA GLN A 161 9.47 12.72 -12.05
C GLN A 161 7.94 12.91 -12.10
N ALA A 162 7.15 11.93 -11.67
CA ALA A 162 5.69 12.07 -11.57
C ALA A 162 5.27 13.17 -10.58
N ILE A 163 6.13 13.49 -9.60
CA ILE A 163 5.92 14.60 -8.65
C ILE A 163 5.88 15.95 -9.38
N TRP A 164 6.73 16.12 -10.40
CA TRP A 164 6.66 17.32 -11.24
C TRP A 164 5.29 17.47 -11.90
N THR A 165 4.72 16.37 -12.42
CA THR A 165 3.38 16.38 -13.00
C THR A 165 2.35 16.75 -11.95
N ALA A 166 2.43 16.19 -10.74
CA ALA A 166 1.54 16.52 -9.64
C ALA A 166 1.60 18.01 -9.27
N ALA A 167 2.82 18.55 -9.12
CA ALA A 167 3.05 19.98 -8.83
C ALA A 167 2.54 20.88 -9.96
N ARG A 168 2.89 20.53 -11.21
CA ARG A 168 2.50 21.31 -12.39
C ARG A 168 0.99 21.44 -12.57
N HIS A 169 0.24 20.43 -12.15
CA HIS A 169 -1.22 20.40 -12.21
C HIS A 169 -1.90 20.79 -10.92
N ASN A 170 -1.17 21.24 -9.89
CA ASN A 170 -1.67 21.58 -8.56
C ASN A 170 -2.58 20.48 -7.99
N LEU A 171 -2.15 19.23 -8.05
CA LEU A 171 -2.95 18.10 -7.55
C LEU A 171 -2.85 18.00 -6.02
N PRO A 172 -3.98 17.82 -5.31
CA PRO A 172 -4.02 17.70 -3.85
C PRO A 172 -3.57 16.30 -3.40
N ILE A 173 -2.29 15.98 -3.61
CA ILE A 173 -1.70 14.69 -3.26
C ILE A 173 -0.77 14.85 -2.06
N VAL A 174 -0.92 14.01 -1.06
CA VAL A 174 0.02 13.90 0.06
C VAL A 174 0.83 12.62 -0.08
N TYR A 175 2.09 12.72 -0.44
CA TYR A 175 3.02 11.60 -0.43
C TYR A 175 3.64 11.48 0.96
N VAL A 176 3.47 10.33 1.59
CA VAL A 176 4.15 9.96 2.83
C VAL A 176 5.22 8.94 2.46
N VAL A 177 6.47 9.36 2.52
CA VAL A 177 7.62 8.54 2.14
C VAL A 177 8.25 7.97 3.40
N MET A 178 8.12 6.66 3.59
CA MET A 178 8.74 5.93 4.69
C MET A 178 10.20 5.65 4.36
N ARG A 179 11.10 6.35 5.06
CA ARG A 179 12.54 6.32 4.82
C ARG A 179 13.23 5.43 5.84
N ASN A 180 13.48 4.19 5.47
CA ASN A 180 14.28 3.24 6.23
C ASN A 180 15.71 3.06 5.69
N GLN A 181 16.07 3.76 4.62
CA GLN A 181 17.35 3.78 3.94
C GLN A 181 17.79 2.43 3.38
N GLU A 182 16.83 1.59 2.98
CA GLU A 182 17.13 0.27 2.42
C GLU A 182 16.01 -0.30 1.54
N TYR A 183 16.38 -1.25 0.69
CA TYR A 183 15.43 -2.12 0.01
C TYR A 183 15.09 -3.32 0.91
N SER A 184 14.32 -3.09 1.99
CA SER A 184 14.03 -4.10 3.02
C SER A 184 13.44 -5.40 2.48
N ILE A 185 12.53 -5.32 1.49
CA ILE A 185 11.93 -6.52 0.91
C ILE A 185 12.97 -7.37 0.18
N LEU A 186 13.93 -6.74 -0.50
CA LEU A 186 15.00 -7.46 -1.17
C LEU A 186 15.98 -8.06 -0.18
N LYS A 187 16.25 -7.37 0.94
CA LYS A 187 17.03 -7.96 2.03
C LYS A 187 16.34 -9.18 2.64
N SER A 188 15.01 -9.14 2.79
CA SER A 188 14.24 -10.28 3.26
C SER A 188 14.33 -11.46 2.30
N PHE A 189 14.22 -11.22 1.00
CA PHE A 189 14.42 -12.26 -0.01
C PHE A 189 15.86 -12.80 -0.03
N ALA A 190 16.87 -11.95 0.14
CA ALA A 190 18.26 -12.39 0.22
C ALA A 190 18.49 -13.34 1.40
N VAL A 191 17.81 -13.13 2.53
CA VAL A 191 17.84 -14.07 3.67
C VAL A 191 17.13 -15.38 3.31
N LEU A 192 15.95 -15.32 2.69
CA LEU A 192 15.17 -16.49 2.28
C LEU A 192 15.92 -17.36 1.26
N GLU A 193 16.62 -16.73 0.32
CA GLU A 193 17.40 -17.39 -0.74
C GLU A 193 18.85 -17.73 -0.28
N GLU A 194 19.14 -17.62 1.01
CA GLU A 194 20.46 -17.92 1.59
C GLU A 194 21.61 -17.12 0.95
N THR A 195 21.32 -15.92 0.46
CA THR A 195 22.29 -15.00 -0.15
C THR A 195 22.42 -13.67 0.61
N PRO A 196 22.71 -13.71 1.94
CA PRO A 196 22.82 -12.48 2.72
C PRO A 196 24.00 -11.63 2.23
N GLY A 197 23.87 -10.31 2.36
CA GLY A 197 24.93 -9.38 2.01
C GLY A 197 25.02 -9.03 0.52
N VAL A 198 23.95 -9.23 -0.25
CA VAL A 198 23.87 -8.71 -1.63
C VAL A 198 24.13 -7.20 -1.61
N PRO A 199 25.07 -6.70 -2.43
CA PRO A 199 25.40 -5.27 -2.46
C PRO A 199 24.29 -4.43 -3.11
N GLY A 200 24.25 -3.12 -2.76
CA GLY A 200 23.33 -2.16 -3.38
C GLY A 200 21.92 -2.16 -2.79
N LEU A 201 21.70 -2.82 -1.65
CA LEU A 201 20.41 -2.84 -0.96
C LEU A 201 20.28 -1.75 0.12
N ASP A 202 21.35 -1.01 0.40
CA ASP A 202 21.34 0.15 1.27
C ASP A 202 21.20 1.44 0.46
N LEU A 203 20.46 2.41 0.99
CA LEU A 203 20.15 3.69 0.36
C LEU A 203 20.64 4.89 1.21
N PRO A 204 21.92 4.96 1.57
CA PRO A 204 22.41 6.03 2.43
C PRO A 204 22.39 7.38 1.71
N GLY A 205 22.09 8.46 2.47
CA GLY A 205 22.26 9.84 2.00
C GLY A 205 21.22 10.33 1.00
N LEU A 206 20.12 9.62 0.80
CA LEU A 206 19.05 10.06 -0.09
C LEU A 206 18.25 11.22 0.55
N ASP A 207 18.39 12.43 -0.02
CA ASP A 207 17.63 13.62 0.37
C ASP A 207 16.33 13.74 -0.45
N ILE A 208 15.33 13.00 -0.03
CA ILE A 208 14.02 12.94 -0.70
C ILE A 208 13.32 14.30 -0.68
N ALA A 209 13.41 15.03 0.42
CA ALA A 209 12.75 16.32 0.57
C ALA A 209 13.34 17.36 -0.41
N SER A 210 14.66 17.39 -0.60
CA SER A 210 15.30 18.28 -1.59
C SER A 210 14.94 17.90 -3.01
N VAL A 211 14.90 16.60 -3.33
CA VAL A 211 14.45 16.12 -4.65
C VAL A 211 13.01 16.58 -4.93
N ALA A 212 12.09 16.40 -3.98
CA ALA A 212 10.70 16.82 -4.14
C ALA A 212 10.56 18.34 -4.30
N ARG A 213 11.32 19.12 -3.53
CA ARG A 213 11.38 20.59 -3.68
C ARG A 213 11.90 20.99 -5.06
N GLY A 214 12.90 20.30 -5.60
CA GLY A 214 13.41 20.50 -6.95
C GLY A 214 12.38 20.29 -8.06
N PHE A 215 11.37 19.45 -7.80
CA PHE A 215 10.22 19.26 -8.70
C PHE A 215 9.04 20.23 -8.42
N GLY A 216 9.20 21.19 -7.52
CA GLY A 216 8.21 22.23 -7.25
C GLY A 216 7.16 21.87 -6.19
N CYS A 217 7.35 20.80 -5.45
CA CYS A 217 6.46 20.42 -4.35
C CYS A 217 6.91 21.03 -3.01
N ARG A 218 5.95 21.24 -2.12
CA ARG A 218 6.26 21.40 -0.70
C ARG A 218 6.80 20.05 -0.19
N ALA A 219 7.89 20.08 0.56
CA ALA A 219 8.44 18.87 1.17
C ALA A 219 9.04 19.14 2.54
N VAL A 220 8.77 18.24 3.48
CA VAL A 220 9.21 18.33 4.87
C VAL A 220 9.70 16.96 5.37
N ASP A 221 10.72 16.98 6.23
CA ASP A 221 11.08 15.84 7.05
C ASP A 221 10.38 15.97 8.41
N VAL A 222 9.94 14.85 8.98
CA VAL A 222 9.31 14.79 10.31
C VAL A 222 10.02 13.73 11.15
N GLU A 223 10.09 13.94 12.44
CA GLU A 223 10.80 13.03 13.36
C GLU A 223 9.87 12.38 14.38
N THR A 224 8.74 13.00 14.67
CA THR A 224 7.79 12.55 15.68
C THR A 224 6.39 12.32 15.12
N THR A 225 5.59 11.53 15.82
CA THR A 225 4.16 11.35 15.49
C THR A 225 3.39 12.67 15.54
N GLY A 226 3.77 13.59 16.44
CA GLY A 226 3.17 14.93 16.55
C GLY A 226 3.50 15.81 15.34
N ASP A 227 4.74 15.76 14.84
CA ASP A 227 5.14 16.47 13.62
C ASP A 227 4.42 15.88 12.40
N LEU A 228 4.37 14.55 12.31
CA LEU A 228 3.65 13.87 11.23
C LEU A 228 2.18 14.28 11.20
N GLU A 229 1.50 14.27 12.34
CA GLU A 229 0.10 14.68 12.44
C GLU A 229 -0.10 16.12 11.99
N ARG A 230 0.72 17.03 12.46
CA ARG A 230 0.66 18.46 12.11
C ARG A 230 0.86 18.67 10.62
N GLU A 231 1.94 18.10 10.07
CA GLU A 231 2.30 18.27 8.66
C GLU A 231 1.31 17.59 7.71
N PHE A 232 0.78 16.44 8.11
CA PHE A 232 -0.24 15.75 7.31
C PHE A 232 -1.55 16.52 7.26
N LYS A 233 -2.03 17.07 8.40
CA LYS A 233 -3.19 17.96 8.42
C LYS A 233 -2.98 19.21 7.56
N ALA A 234 -1.81 19.83 7.66
CA ALA A 234 -1.46 20.98 6.85
C ALA A 234 -1.45 20.64 5.35
N ALA A 235 -0.91 19.48 4.98
CA ALA A 235 -0.85 19.00 3.61
C ALA A 235 -2.25 18.73 3.02
N LEU A 236 -3.14 18.09 3.80
CA LEU A 236 -4.53 17.85 3.39
C LEU A 236 -5.30 19.17 3.12
N SER A 237 -4.98 20.20 3.87
CA SER A 237 -5.63 21.52 3.72
C SER A 237 -4.98 22.42 2.66
N ALA A 238 -3.78 22.08 2.19
CA ALA A 238 -3.01 22.94 1.27
C ALA A 238 -3.56 22.95 -0.16
N GLY A 239 -4.32 21.93 -0.57
CA GLY A 239 -4.83 21.80 -1.94
C GLY A 239 -3.74 21.63 -3.01
N THR A 240 -2.49 21.34 -2.61
CA THR A 240 -1.35 21.18 -3.50
C THR A 240 -0.54 19.97 -3.09
N THR A 241 0.31 19.47 -4.00
CA THR A 241 1.16 18.31 -3.73
C THR A 241 2.16 18.60 -2.60
N THR A 242 2.16 17.74 -1.60
CA THR A 242 3.12 17.77 -0.48
C THR A 242 3.79 16.41 -0.31
N VAL A 243 5.10 16.41 -0.06
CA VAL A 243 5.87 15.21 0.28
C VAL A 243 6.30 15.31 1.75
N ILE A 244 5.91 14.31 2.54
CA ILE A 244 6.29 14.18 3.95
C ILE A 244 7.23 12.99 4.05
N VAL A 245 8.47 13.23 4.48
CA VAL A 245 9.48 12.19 4.65
C VAL A 245 9.50 11.77 6.11
N VAL A 246 9.25 10.49 6.38
CA VAL A 246 9.17 9.93 7.71
C VAL A 246 10.29 8.91 7.90
N PRO A 247 11.30 9.20 8.70
CA PRO A 247 12.29 8.20 9.10
C PRO A 247 11.61 7.04 9.84
N THR A 248 11.85 5.83 9.36
CA THR A 248 11.29 4.62 9.98
C THR A 248 12.37 3.61 10.29
N GLU A 249 12.10 2.74 11.25
CA GLU A 249 12.98 1.62 11.53
C GLU A 249 13.15 0.73 10.29
N PRO A 250 14.36 0.18 10.06
CA PRO A 250 14.56 -0.90 9.11
C PRO A 250 13.62 -2.07 9.44
N GLN A 251 13.00 -2.65 8.42
CA GLN A 251 12.12 -3.79 8.65
C GLN A 251 12.96 -5.03 8.95
N LYS A 252 12.61 -5.75 10.01
CA LYS A 252 13.16 -7.09 10.23
C LYS A 252 12.72 -7.99 9.08
N ALA A 253 13.65 -8.82 8.58
CA ALA A 253 13.32 -9.81 7.56
C ALA A 253 12.07 -10.58 7.99
N MET A 254 11.11 -10.70 7.08
CA MET A 254 9.99 -11.61 7.25
C MET A 254 10.55 -13.03 7.10
N LEU A 255 10.65 -13.75 8.18
CA LEU A 255 10.98 -15.17 8.21
C LEU A 255 9.71 -15.99 8.28
#